data_64cf00427201806dbec3c81d2432c77c
#
_entry.id   64cf00427201806dbec3c81d2432c77c
#
_cell.length_a   1.000
_cell.length_b   1.000
_cell.length_c   1.000
_cell.angle_alpha   90.00
_cell.angle_beta   90.00
_cell.angle_gamma   90.00
#
_symmetry.space_group_name_H-M   'P 1'
#
loop_
_entity.id
_entity.type
_entity.pdbx_description
1 polymer ?
#
loop_
_entity_poly.entity_id
_entity_poly.type
_entity_poly.pdbx_seq_one_letter_code
_entity_poly.pdbx_strand_id
1 'polypeptide(L)'
;MIDPFANNHQSMQIGELVIENQEDKIIIYGDINLVFNDIGYEQAQQLHELTSKIMLAFENRSQYSNTEDKSKEKDDQSDKIIDNPFL
;
A
#
# COMPACT_ATOMS: atom_id res chain seq x y z
N MET A 1 8.75 -10.18 -1.21
CA MET A 1 7.88 -8.97 -1.21
C MET A 1 8.62 -7.87 -1.92
N ILE A 2 7.93 -7.07 -2.72
CA ILE A 2 8.58 -5.96 -3.42
C ILE A 2 9.05 -4.90 -2.43
N ASP A 3 9.96 -4.06 -2.91
CA ASP A 3 10.48 -2.93 -2.14
C ASP A 3 9.84 -1.67 -2.75
N PRO A 4 8.72 -1.20 -2.22
CA PRO A 4 7.86 -0.25 -2.93
C PRO A 4 8.59 0.98 -3.43
N PHE A 5 8.43 1.26 -4.72
CA PHE A 5 8.99 2.43 -5.41
C PHE A 5 10.51 2.46 -5.47
N ALA A 6 11.17 1.33 -5.18
CA ALA A 6 12.62 1.30 -5.14
C ALA A 6 13.24 1.01 -6.50
N ASN A 7 12.49 0.38 -7.41
CA ASN A 7 13.06 -0.05 -8.69
C ASN A 7 11.93 -0.32 -9.68
N ASN A 8 12.34 -0.68 -10.91
CA ASN A 8 11.40 -0.93 -12.00
C ASN A 8 11.36 -2.40 -12.42
N HIS A 9 11.83 -3.31 -11.58
CA HIS A 9 11.95 -4.70 -12.03
C HIS A 9 11.36 -5.74 -11.09
N GLN A 10 11.06 -5.37 -9.86
CA GLN A 10 10.51 -6.35 -8.91
C GLN A 10 9.03 -6.59 -9.19
N SER A 11 8.62 -7.81 -8.99
CA SER A 11 7.21 -8.16 -9.06
C SER A 11 6.92 -9.23 -8.02
N MET A 12 5.66 -9.39 -7.69
CA MET A 12 5.23 -10.43 -6.77
C MET A 12 3.81 -10.82 -7.12
N GLN A 13 3.38 -11.90 -6.53
CA GLN A 13 2.05 -12.43 -6.79
C GLN A 13 1.44 -12.91 -5.48
N ILE A 14 0.18 -12.61 -5.28
CA ILE A 14 -0.59 -13.13 -4.16
C ILE A 14 -1.81 -13.79 -4.78
N GLY A 15 -1.85 -15.13 -4.73
CA GLY A 15 -2.86 -15.84 -5.50
C GLY A 15 -2.67 -15.52 -6.97
N GLU A 16 -3.71 -15.00 -7.61
CA GLU A 16 -3.63 -14.59 -9.02
C GLU A 16 -3.53 -13.08 -9.17
N LEU A 17 -3.41 -12.38 -8.05
CA LEU A 17 -3.19 -10.94 -8.08
C LEU A 17 -1.71 -10.67 -8.33
N VAL A 18 -1.41 -9.84 -9.32
CA VAL A 18 -0.04 -9.53 -9.71
C VAL A 18 0.28 -8.11 -9.32
N ILE A 19 1.45 -7.92 -8.71
CA ILE A 19 1.91 -6.61 -8.27
C ILE A 19 3.26 -6.36 -8.93
N GLU A 20 3.37 -5.27 -9.67
CA GLU A 20 4.59 -4.88 -10.37
C GLU A 20 5.09 -3.55 -9.82
N ASN A 21 6.34 -3.55 -9.41
CA ASN A 21 6.95 -2.39 -8.79
C ASN A 21 7.57 -1.48 -9.83
N GLN A 22 7.37 -0.18 -9.68
CA GLN A 22 8.09 0.83 -10.45
C GLN A 22 8.44 1.97 -9.52
N GLU A 23 9.33 2.83 -9.96
CA GLU A 23 9.80 3.91 -9.10
C GLU A 23 8.75 4.99 -8.88
N ASP A 24 7.85 5.15 -9.83
CA ASP A 24 6.82 6.20 -9.76
C ASP A 24 5.42 5.66 -9.49
N LYS A 25 5.25 4.33 -9.50
CA LYS A 25 3.93 3.75 -9.27
C LYS A 25 4.06 2.27 -8.97
N ILE A 26 2.99 1.69 -8.45
CA ILE A 26 2.87 0.24 -8.29
C ILE A 26 1.64 -0.17 -9.08
N ILE A 27 1.80 -1.15 -9.96
CA ILE A 27 0.71 -1.64 -10.80
C ILE A 27 0.18 -2.91 -10.17
N ILE A 28 -1.12 -2.94 -9.92
CA ILE A 28 -1.77 -4.10 -9.33
C ILE A 28 -2.91 -4.51 -10.26
N TYR A 29 -2.90 -5.78 -10.68
CA TYR A 29 -3.94 -6.26 -11.56
C TYR A 29 -4.19 -7.74 -11.33
N GLY A 30 -5.29 -8.23 -11.88
CA GLY A 30 -5.73 -9.59 -11.66
C GLY A 30 -6.87 -9.63 -10.66
N ASP A 31 -7.08 -10.81 -10.09
CA ASP A 31 -8.11 -10.93 -9.05
C ASP A 31 -7.67 -11.96 -8.03
N ILE A 32 -8.35 -11.97 -6.89
CA ILE A 32 -8.04 -12.91 -5.83
C ILE A 32 -9.34 -13.17 -5.05
N ASN A 33 -9.54 -14.43 -4.73
CA ASN A 33 -10.64 -14.83 -3.87
C ASN A 33 -10.08 -15.23 -2.52
N LEU A 34 -10.41 -14.48 -1.49
CA LEU A 34 -9.98 -14.81 -0.15
C LEU A 34 -10.98 -15.79 0.45
N VAL A 35 -10.69 -17.07 0.28
CA VAL A 35 -11.55 -18.10 0.81
C VAL A 35 -11.38 -18.14 2.33
N PHE A 36 -12.46 -18.39 3.03
CA PHE A 36 -12.48 -18.34 4.49
C PHE A 36 -11.85 -19.63 5.05
N ASN A 37 -10.53 -19.74 4.92
CA ASN A 37 -9.73 -20.87 5.40
C ASN A 37 -8.28 -20.38 5.60
N ASP A 38 -7.38 -21.33 5.91
CA ASP A 38 -5.99 -21.00 6.21
C ASP A 38 -5.29 -20.33 5.04
N ILE A 39 -5.56 -20.76 3.82
CA ILE A 39 -4.93 -20.19 2.64
C ILE A 39 -5.39 -18.75 2.45
N GLY A 40 -6.68 -18.51 2.59
CA GLY A 40 -7.21 -17.15 2.49
C GLY A 40 -6.64 -16.24 3.57
N TYR A 41 -6.46 -16.77 4.75
CA TYR A 41 -5.88 -16.01 5.85
C TYR A 41 -4.45 -15.57 5.53
N GLU A 42 -3.63 -16.50 5.00
CA GLU A 42 -2.26 -16.16 4.61
C GLU A 42 -2.24 -15.12 3.52
N GLN A 43 -3.13 -15.23 2.57
CA GLN A 43 -3.20 -14.26 1.47
C GLN A 43 -3.60 -12.88 2.00
N ALA A 44 -4.52 -12.85 2.93
CA ALA A 44 -4.93 -11.59 3.56
C ALA A 44 -3.76 -10.96 4.31
N GLN A 45 -2.96 -11.78 5.00
CA GLN A 45 -1.78 -11.26 5.70
C GLN A 45 -0.76 -10.69 4.71
N GLN A 46 -0.57 -11.34 3.58
CA GLN A 46 0.35 -10.84 2.56
C GLN A 46 -0.13 -9.51 1.99
N LEU A 47 -1.43 -9.38 1.76
CA LEU A 47 -2.00 -8.12 1.30
C LEU A 47 -1.79 -7.02 2.33
N HIS A 48 -2.01 -7.33 3.58
CA HIS A 48 -1.83 -6.37 4.67
C HIS A 48 -0.38 -5.91 4.74
N GLU A 49 0.55 -6.86 4.67
CA GLU A 49 1.98 -6.53 4.71
C GLU A 49 2.38 -5.67 3.52
N LEU A 50 1.90 -6.03 2.33
CA LEU A 50 2.20 -5.27 1.13
C LEU A 50 1.71 -3.83 1.23
N THR A 51 0.44 -3.65 1.59
CA THR A 51 -0.12 -2.32 1.69
C THR A 51 0.51 -1.50 2.80
N SER A 52 0.91 -2.15 3.89
CA SER A 52 1.62 -1.48 4.98
C SER A 52 2.97 -0.93 4.50
N LYS A 53 3.70 -1.73 3.71
CA LYS A 53 4.98 -1.29 3.16
C LYS A 53 4.78 -0.15 2.17
N ILE A 54 3.73 -0.21 1.37
CA ILE A 54 3.43 0.86 0.44
C ILE A 54 3.13 2.15 1.19
N MET A 55 2.34 2.06 2.26
CA MET A 55 2.02 3.24 3.06
C MET A 55 3.25 3.86 3.68
N LEU A 56 4.16 3.01 4.18
CA LEU A 56 5.42 3.51 4.73
C LEU A 56 6.24 4.23 3.68
N ALA A 57 6.28 3.70 2.45
CA ALA A 57 7.00 4.34 1.37
C ALA A 57 6.43 5.71 1.05
N PHE A 58 5.09 5.83 1.03
CA PHE A 58 4.44 7.11 0.84
C PHE A 58 4.80 8.10 1.94
N GLU A 59 4.78 7.63 3.19
CA GLU A 59 5.09 8.50 4.32
C GLU A 59 6.51 9.01 4.26
N ASN A 60 7.45 8.15 3.89
CA ASN A 60 8.83 8.57 3.78
C ASN A 60 9.03 9.56 2.64
N ARG A 61 8.31 9.37 1.56
CA ARG A 61 8.41 10.23 0.38
C ARG A 61 7.80 11.59 0.62
N SER A 62 6.69 11.62 1.34
CA SER A 62 5.95 12.86 1.55
C SER A 62 6.76 13.88 2.35
N GLN A 63 7.82 13.45 3.01
CA GLN A 63 8.65 14.33 3.79
C GLN A 63 9.36 15.38 2.95
N TYR A 64 9.52 15.12 1.69
CA TYR A 64 10.16 16.09 0.81
C TYR A 64 9.28 16.53 -0.34
N SER A 65 8.15 16.06 -0.40
CA SER A 65 7.23 16.66 -1.32
C SER A 65 6.48 17.77 -0.61
N ASN A 66 6.68 17.89 0.28
CA ASN A 66 5.88 18.77 0.90
C ASN A 66 6.11 19.74 1.24
N THR A 67 6.49 19.56 1.30
CA THR A 67 6.37 20.04 1.40
C THR A 67 5.53 20.65 1.47
N GLU A 68 5.27 20.64 1.22
CA GLU A 68 4.28 20.73 1.17
C GLU A 68 3.48 20.74 1.65
N ASP A 69 3.39 20.74 1.65
CA ASP A 69 2.35 20.43 2.01
C ASP A 69 1.91 20.29 2.83
N LYS A 70 1.94 20.49 3.04
CA LYS A 70 1.32 20.03 3.70
C LYS A 70 0.92 19.87 4.44
N SER A 71 1.04 20.15 4.41
CA SER A 71 0.36 19.60 5.04
C SER A 71 -0.16 19.50 5.64
N LYS A 72 -0.19 19.84 5.66
CA LYS A 72 -0.98 19.44 6.07
C LYS A 72 -1.51 19.02 6.53
N GLU A 73 -1.41 19.15 6.46
CA GLU A 73 -2.20 18.47 6.81
C GLU A 73 -2.60 18.03 7.39
N LYS A 74 -2.40 18.42 7.64
CA LYS A 74 -3.05 17.81 8.07
C LYS A 74 -3.53 17.46 8.57
N ASP A 75 -3.26 17.78 8.60
CA ASP A 75 -4.11 17.21 8.96
C ASP A 75 -4.58 16.87 9.25
N ASP A 76 -4.30 17.28 9.19
CA ASP A 76 -5.17 16.65 9.27
C ASP A 76 -5.50 16.21 9.50
N GLN A 77 -5.28 16.41 9.42
CA GLN A 77 -5.99 15.69 9.50
C GLN A 77 -6.32 15.11 9.81
N SER A 78 -5.85 15.43 9.86
CA SER A 78 -6.56 14.62 10.10
C SER A 78 -7.05 14.30 10.40
N ASP A 79 -6.91 14.48 10.34
CA ASP A 79 -7.80 13.86 10.47
C ASP A 79 -8.28 13.42 10.53
N LYS A 80 -8.16 13.57 10.49
CA LYS A 80 -8.92 12.91 10.35
C LYS A 80 -9.35 12.13 10.37
N ILE A 81 -9.06 12.20 10.30
CA ILE A 81 -9.68 11.34 10.22
C ILE A 81 -10.29 10.80 10.63
N ILE A 82 -10.36 10.76 10.65
CA ILE A 82 -11.12 10.10 10.88
C ILE A 82 -11.82 9.64 11.08
N ASP A 83 -11.84 9.61 10.99
CA ASP A 83 -12.65 8.98 11.01
C ASP A 83 -13.23 8.26 10.92
N ASN A 84 -13.15 8.07 10.65
CA ASN A 84 -13.85 7.16 10.41
C ASN A 84 -14.41 6.47 10.34
N PRO A 85 -14.59 6.40 10.31
CA PRO A 85 -15.25 5.62 10.09
C PRO A 85 -15.66 4.90 9.96
N PHE A 86 -15.53 4.58 9.88
CA PHE A 86 -16.02 3.74 9.71
C PHE A 86 -16.20 3.30 9.98
N LEU A 87 -15.94 3.60 10.11
CA LEU A 87 -16.11 3.14 10.20
C LEU A 87 -16.35 2.87 10.33
#